data_752103ae54ac4849fd5b3db4c62f66ce
#
_entry.id   752103ae54ac4849fd5b3db4c62f66ce
#
_cell.length_a   1.000
_cell.length_b   1.000
_cell.length_c   1.000
_cell.angle_alpha   90.00
_cell.angle_beta   90.00
_cell.angle_gamma   90.00
#
_symmetry.space_group_name_H-M   'P 1'
#
loop_
_entity.id
_entity.type
_entity.pdbx_description
1 polymer ?
#
loop_
_entity_poly.entity_id
_entity_poly.type
_entity_poly.pdbx_seq_one_letter_code
_entity_poly.pdbx_strand_id
1 'polypeptide(L)' 'MRADQLLVLRGLASTRSQAQRLIADGVQWRKADDWKTVVKNGDEIPEDAPIQLLDDS' A
#
# COMPACT_ATOMS: atom_id res chain seq x y z
N MET A 1 3.16 -9.96 2.83
CA MET A 1 4.27 -9.05 2.45
C MET A 1 4.05 -7.69 3.11
N ARG A 2 5.11 -7.02 3.51
CA ARG A 2 4.99 -5.70 4.10
C ARG A 2 4.44 -4.70 3.08
N ALA A 3 3.65 -3.76 3.56
CA ALA A 3 2.99 -2.79 2.69
C ALA A 3 3.98 -2.00 1.84
N ASP A 4 5.04 -1.47 2.45
CA ASP A 4 6.04 -0.69 1.72
C ASP A 4 6.75 -1.54 0.66
N GLN A 5 7.07 -2.77 1.00
CA GLN A 5 7.71 -3.68 0.07
C GLN A 5 6.77 -4.04 -1.09
N LEU A 6 5.50 -4.25 -0.79
CA LEU A 6 4.51 -4.59 -1.81
C LEU A 6 4.34 -3.45 -2.82
N LEU A 7 4.32 -2.22 -2.35
CA LEU A 7 4.19 -1.06 -3.24
C LEU A 7 5.35 -0.98 -4.21
N VAL A 8 6.56 -1.27 -3.75
CA VAL A 8 7.73 -1.29 -4.63
C VAL A 8 7.62 -2.45 -5.62
N LEU A 9 7.23 -3.61 -5.16
CA LEU A 9 7.08 -4.78 -6.02
C LEU A 9 6.06 -4.54 -7.14
N ARG A 10 4.97 -3.86 -6.82
CA ARG A 10 3.91 -3.56 -7.79
C ARG A 10 4.25 -2.41 -8.73
N GLY A 11 5.37 -1.73 -8.52
CA GLY A 11 5.74 -0.58 -9.32
C GLY A 11 4.99 0.69 -8.98
N LEU A 12 4.26 0.70 -7.88
CA LEU A 12 3.55 1.89 -7.42
C LEU A 12 4.50 2.88 -6.77
N ALA A 13 5.63 2.41 -6.29
CA ALA A 13 6.68 3.23 -5.70
C ALA A 13 8.02 2.81 -6.28
N SER A 14 8.91 3.76 -6.48
CA SER A 14 10.25 3.48 -7.01
C SER A 14 11.20 2.99 -5.93
N THR A 15 11.00 3.42 -4.70
CA THR A 15 11.83 3.05 -3.56
C THR A 15 10.94 2.81 -2.35
N ARG A 16 11.54 2.19 -1.31
CA ARG A 16 10.79 1.97 -0.07
C ARG A 16 10.48 3.30 0.62
N SER A 17 11.35 4.28 0.51
CA SER A 17 11.08 5.60 1.06
C SER A 17 9.85 6.23 0.40
N GLN A 18 9.75 6.10 -0.91
CA GLN A 18 8.57 6.60 -1.62
C GLN A 18 7.33 5.81 -1.22
N ALA A 19 7.45 4.50 -1.05
CA ALA A 19 6.33 3.68 -0.59
C ALA A 19 5.84 4.15 0.77
N GLN A 20 6.75 4.49 1.67
CA GLN A 20 6.37 4.98 3.00
C GLN A 20 5.62 6.31 2.90
N ARG A 21 6.02 7.17 1.97
CA ARG A 21 5.29 8.43 1.75
C ARG A 21 3.88 8.18 1.22
N LEU A 22 3.74 7.23 0.30
CA LEU A 22 2.42 6.87 -0.20
C LEU A 22 1.53 6.35 0.93
N ILE A 23 2.08 5.54 1.82
CA ILE A 23 1.34 5.03 2.96
C ILE A 23 0.90 6.18 3.86
N ALA A 24 1.76 7.16 4.07
CA ALA A 24 1.42 8.34 4.87
C ALA A 24 0.31 9.17 4.21
N ASP A 25 0.30 9.22 2.88
CA ASP A 25 -0.74 9.93 2.13
C ASP A 25 -2.06 9.17 2.09
N GLY A 26 -2.00 7.86 2.21
CA GLY A 26 -3.18 7.02 2.21
C GLY A 26 -3.11 5.93 1.16
N VAL A 27 -3.06 4.69 1.61
CA VAL A 27 -3.08 3.51 0.75
C VAL A 27 -4.11 2.56 1.31
N GLN A 28 -4.96 2.04 0.44
CA GLN A 28 -5.93 1.02 0.82
C GLN A 28 -5.70 -0.26 0.03
N TRP A 29 -6.04 -1.37 0.64
CA TRP A 29 -6.03 -2.66 -0.03
C TRP A 29 -7.34 -3.38 0.25
N ARG A 30 -7.76 -4.20 -0.69
CA ARG A 30 -9.04 -4.89 -0.56
C ARG A 30 -8.87 -6.19 0.19
N LYS A 31 -9.67 -6.36 1.24
CA LYS A 31 -9.75 -7.60 1.98
C LYS A 31 -11.18 -8.12 1.90
N ALA A 32 -11.38 -9.22 1.18
CA ALA A 32 -12.72 -9.73 0.91
C ALA A 32 -13.55 -8.64 0.23
N ASP A 33 -14.59 -8.15 0.88
CA ASP A 33 -15.46 -7.13 0.31
C ASP A 33 -15.18 -5.73 0.82
N ASP A 34 -14.17 -5.57 1.67
CA ASP A 34 -13.89 -4.32 2.33
C ASP A 34 -12.52 -3.77 1.96
N TRP A 35 -12.41 -2.45 1.93
CA TRP A 35 -11.15 -1.76 1.77
C TRP A 35 -10.58 -1.43 3.14
N LYS A 36 -9.32 -1.74 3.36
CA LYS A 36 -8.63 -1.45 4.61
C LYS A 36 -7.51 -0.46 4.37
N THR A 37 -7.47 0.58 5.20
CA THR A 37 -6.41 1.58 5.10
C THR A 37 -5.14 1.07 5.76
N VAL A 38 -4.03 1.22 5.05
CA VAL A 38 -2.72 0.90 5.61
C VAL A 38 -2.29 2.05 6.53
N VAL A 39 -1.99 1.73 7.78
CA VAL A 39 -1.57 2.75 8.76
C VAL A 39 -0.09 2.66 9.07
N LYS A 40 0.51 1.50 8.90
CA LYS A 40 1.92 1.28 9.22
C LYS A 40 2.66 0.73 8.02
N ASN A 41 3.92 1.12 7.87
CA ASN A 41 4.74 0.65 6.76
C ASN A 41 4.91 -0.87 6.78
N GLY A 42 4.89 -1.47 7.95
CA GLY A 42 5.07 -2.90 8.12
C GLY A 42 3.79 -3.72 8.14
N ASP A 43 2.65 -3.12 7.80
CA ASP A 43 1.39 -3.87 7.76
C ASP A 43 1.48 -5.01 6.74
N GLU A 44 0.94 -6.17 7.13
CA GLU A 44 0.92 -7.33 6.25
C GLU A 44 -0.21 -7.22 5.24
N ILE A 45 0.14 -7.36 3.97
CA ILE A 45 -0.83 -7.31 2.87
C ILE A 45 -0.58 -8.52 1.99
N PRO A 46 -1.63 -9.26 1.58
CA PRO A 46 -1.46 -10.35 0.61
C PRO A 46 -0.86 -9.83 -0.70
N GLU A 47 0.04 -10.61 -1.29
CA GLU A 47 0.74 -10.19 -2.50
C GLU A 47 -0.19 -9.93 -3.67
N ASP A 48 -1.32 -10.61 -3.71
CA ASP A 48 -2.28 -10.50 -4.80
C ASP A 48 -3.43 -9.57 -4.48
N ALA A 49 -3.41 -8.89 -3.33
CA ALA A 49 -4.49 -8.00 -2.95
C ALA A 49 -4.55 -6.78 -3.86
N PRO A 50 -5.73 -6.35 -4.29
CA PRO A 50 -5.87 -5.10 -5.01
C PRO A 50 -5.44 -3.92 -4.12
N ILE A 51 -4.72 -2.97 -4.71
CA ILE A 51 -4.21 -1.81 -4.00
C ILE A 51 -4.84 -0.56 -4.61
N GLN A 52 -5.25 0.36 -3.77
CA GLN A 52 -5.80 1.65 -4.20
C GLN A 52 -5.08 2.77 -3.45
N LEU A 53 -4.58 3.73 -4.21
CA LEU A 53 -3.98 4.92 -3.62
C LEU A 53 -5.06 5.96 -3.38
N LEU A 54 -5.00 6.60 -2.22
CA LEU A 54 -5.96 7.64 -1.85
C LEU A 54 -5.48 9.03 -2.24
N ASP A 55 -4.57 9.12 -3.17
CA ASP A 55 -4.04 10.38 -3.63
C ASP A 55 -5.09 11.12 -4.46
N ASP A 56 -5.36 12.32 -4.04
CA ASP A 56 -6.44 13.16 -4.53
C ASP A 56 -6.00 14.16 -5.57
N SER A 57 -4.78 14.10 -5.99
CA SER A 57 -4.23 15.13 -6.86
C SER A 57 -4.81 15.14 -8.28
#